data_02ea7c30e198c907e655e119673b4678
#
_entry.id   02ea7c30e198c907e655e119673b4678
#
_cell.length_a   1.000
_cell.length_b   1.000
_cell.length_c   1.000
_cell.angle_alpha   90.00
_cell.angle_beta   90.00
_cell.angle_gamma   90.00
#
_symmetry.space_group_name_H-M   'P 1'
#
loop_
_entity.id
_entity.type
_entity.pdbx_description
1 polymer ?
#
loop_
_entity_poly.entity_id
_entity_poly.type
_entity_poly.pdbx_seq_one_letter_code
_entity_poly.pdbx_strand_id
1 'polypeptide(L)' 'MTTNWTRPVWVLPDGLRVATTEDALSFLEAQWRSLPPAERRIAYSEAFKAVSGLGSHEEARRCFATLFTPGPHH' A
#
# COMPACT_ATOMS: atom_id res chain seq x y z
N MET A 1 -5.19 11.95 -13.53
CA MET A 1 -4.03 12.49 -12.84
C MET A 1 -3.70 11.66 -11.62
N THR A 2 -2.44 11.30 -11.46
CA THR A 2 -2.03 10.49 -10.33
C THR A 2 -1.90 11.35 -9.07
N THR A 3 -2.47 10.89 -7.98
CA THR A 3 -2.38 11.61 -6.72
C THR A 3 -1.21 11.06 -5.91
N ASN A 4 -0.24 11.90 -5.63
CA ASN A 4 0.89 11.51 -4.80
C ASN A 4 0.47 11.47 -3.35
N TRP A 5 0.97 10.48 -2.65
CA TRP A 5 0.77 10.41 -1.21
C TRP A 5 1.56 11.52 -0.53
N THR A 6 1.02 12.04 0.57
CA THR A 6 1.71 13.05 1.36
C THR A 6 3.03 12.53 1.87
N ARG A 7 3.07 11.27 2.30
CA ARG A 7 4.29 10.63 2.76
C ARG A 7 4.43 9.30 2.04
N PRO A 8 5.56 9.07 1.35
CA PRO A 8 5.77 7.81 0.67
C PRO A 8 6.02 6.69 1.66
N VAL A 9 5.81 5.46 1.20
CA VAL A 9 6.10 4.27 1.99
C VAL A 9 7.35 3.62 1.43
N TRP A 10 8.31 3.32 2.29
CA TRP A 10 9.54 2.65 1.88
C TRP A 10 9.41 1.17 2.14
N VAL A 11 9.62 0.38 1.10
CA VAL A 11 9.50 -1.07 1.19
C VAL A 11 10.89 -1.65 1.41
N LEU A 12 11.08 -2.28 2.55
CA LEU A 12 12.34 -2.89 2.90
C LEU A 12 12.33 -4.36 2.51
N PRO A 13 13.49 -4.95 2.26
CA PRO A 13 14.84 -4.39 2.36
C PRO A 13 15.31 -3.65 1.12
N ASP A 14 14.55 -3.66 0.05
CA ASP A 14 14.99 -3.11 -1.22
C ASP A 14 15.08 -1.59 -1.24
N GLY A 15 14.41 -0.93 -0.31
CA GLY A 15 14.39 0.52 -0.29
C GLY A 15 13.54 1.13 -1.38
N LEU A 16 12.60 0.37 -1.92
CA LEU A 16 11.73 0.86 -2.97
C LEU A 16 10.76 1.89 -2.39
N ARG A 17 10.68 3.04 -3.07
CA ARG A 17 9.81 4.11 -2.62
C ARG A 17 8.49 4.03 -3.36
N VAL A 18 7.40 3.91 -2.62
CA VAL A 18 6.05 3.89 -3.19
C VAL A 18 5.34 5.16 -2.74
N ALA A 19 4.99 6.00 -3.69
CA ALA A 19 4.45 7.32 -3.40
C ALA A 19 3.06 7.55 -3.99
N THR A 20 2.49 6.57 -4.68
CA THR A 20 1.15 6.70 -5.25
C THR A 20 0.37 5.42 -5.03
N THR A 21 -0.96 5.54 -5.07
CA THR A 21 -1.82 4.37 -4.93
C THR A 21 -1.66 3.41 -6.10
N GLU A 22 -1.46 3.96 -7.30
CA GLU A 22 -1.25 3.12 -8.48
C GLU A 22 0.02 2.28 -8.35
N ASP A 23 1.08 2.89 -7.85
CA ASP A 23 2.32 2.16 -7.62
C ASP A 23 2.13 1.07 -6.56
N ALA A 24 1.35 1.38 -5.53
CA ALA A 24 1.05 0.39 -4.48
C ALA A 24 0.30 -0.80 -5.06
N LEU A 25 -0.69 -0.55 -5.94
CA LEU A 25 -1.42 -1.64 -6.56
C LEU A 25 -0.50 -2.52 -7.40
N SER A 26 0.38 -1.90 -8.19
CA SER A 26 1.33 -2.66 -9.00
C SER A 26 2.24 -3.50 -8.13
N PHE A 27 2.71 -2.94 -7.03
CA PHE A 27 3.56 -3.67 -6.11
C PHE A 27 2.81 -4.84 -5.48
N LEU A 28 1.57 -4.61 -5.05
CA LEU A 28 0.78 -5.67 -4.43
C LEU A 28 0.56 -6.82 -5.40
N GLU A 29 0.28 -6.52 -6.67
CA GLU A 29 0.09 -7.55 -7.67
C GLU A 29 1.38 -8.33 -7.91
N ALA A 30 2.49 -7.64 -8.00
CA ALA A 30 3.78 -8.28 -8.30
C ALA A 30 4.26 -9.16 -7.15
N GLN A 31 3.97 -8.76 -5.90
CA GLN A 31 4.48 -9.45 -4.73
C GLN A 31 3.40 -10.20 -3.96
N TRP A 32 2.26 -10.45 -4.60
CA TRP A 32 1.08 -10.96 -3.91
C TRP A 32 1.38 -12.17 -3.03
N ARG A 33 2.10 -13.15 -3.58
CA ARG A 33 2.34 -14.40 -2.86
C ARG A 33 3.30 -14.24 -1.69
N SER A 34 4.10 -13.19 -1.70
CA SER A 34 5.07 -12.95 -0.63
C SER A 34 4.49 -12.20 0.55
N LEU A 35 3.29 -11.68 0.42
CA LEU A 35 2.71 -10.81 1.43
C LEU A 35 1.73 -11.57 2.32
N PRO A 36 1.54 -11.10 3.58
CA PRO A 36 0.58 -11.74 4.48
C PRO A 36 -0.82 -11.71 3.89
N PRO A 37 -1.54 -12.84 3.89
CA PRO A 37 -2.81 -12.92 3.16
C PRO A 37 -3.89 -11.95 3.61
N ALA A 38 -4.06 -11.76 4.91
CA ALA A 38 -5.11 -10.89 5.40
C ALA A 38 -4.80 -9.43 5.09
N GLU A 39 -3.57 -9.02 5.38
CA GLU A 39 -3.15 -7.64 5.20
C GLU A 39 -3.09 -7.25 3.73
N ARG A 40 -2.61 -8.16 2.86
CA ARG A 40 -2.54 -7.83 1.44
C ARG A 40 -3.92 -7.63 0.84
N ARG A 41 -4.90 -8.40 1.30
CA ARG A 41 -6.26 -8.27 0.81
C ARG A 41 -6.86 -6.93 1.21
N ILE A 42 -6.63 -6.51 2.45
CA ILE A 42 -7.12 -5.22 2.93
C ILE A 42 -6.45 -4.09 2.15
N ALA A 43 -5.13 -4.16 2.01
CA ALA A 43 -4.39 -3.12 1.31
C ALA A 43 -4.83 -3.00 -0.15
N TYR A 44 -5.01 -4.14 -0.82
CA TYR A 44 -5.43 -4.13 -2.21
C TYR A 44 -6.83 -3.53 -2.34
N SER A 45 -7.74 -3.93 -1.46
CA SER A 45 -9.12 -3.44 -1.51
C SER A 45 -9.17 -1.93 -1.32
N GLU A 46 -8.43 -1.40 -0.34
CA GLU A 46 -8.43 0.04 -0.09
C GLU A 46 -7.77 0.79 -1.24
N ALA A 47 -6.69 0.26 -1.80
CA ALA A 47 -6.03 0.89 -2.93
C ALA A 47 -6.94 0.90 -4.17
N PHE A 48 -7.63 -0.21 -4.42
CA PHE A 48 -8.54 -0.29 -5.56
C PHE A 48 -9.68 0.71 -5.40
N LYS A 49 -10.25 0.82 -4.20
CA LYS A 49 -11.31 1.79 -3.95
C LYS A 49 -10.83 3.21 -4.18
N ALA A 50 -9.61 3.51 -3.76
CA ALA A 50 -9.06 4.86 -3.91
C ALA A 50 -8.90 5.23 -5.38
N VAL A 51 -8.33 4.33 -6.20
CA VAL A 51 -8.15 4.65 -7.62
C VAL A 51 -9.46 4.68 -8.37
N SER A 52 -10.49 4.02 -7.83
CA SER A 52 -11.82 4.03 -8.44
C SER A 52 -12.65 5.23 -8.00
N GLY A 53 -12.12 6.07 -7.11
CA GLY A 53 -12.86 7.22 -6.63
C GLY A 53 -13.83 6.90 -5.50
N LEU A 54 -13.77 5.70 -4.96
CA LEU A 54 -14.70 5.26 -3.93
C LEU A 54 -14.07 5.24 -2.54
N GLY A 55 -12.79 5.55 -2.44
CA GLY A 55 -12.10 5.51 -1.17
C GLY A 55 -11.06 6.60 -1.05
N SER A 56 -10.31 6.56 0.05
CA SER A 56 -9.32 7.59 0.37
C SER A 56 -7.92 7.10 0.04
N HIS A 57 -7.15 7.94 -0.66
CA HIS A 57 -5.75 7.63 -0.93
C HIS A 57 -4.94 7.55 0.36
N GLU A 58 -5.30 8.34 1.37
CA GLU A 58 -4.60 8.29 2.65
C GLU A 58 -4.88 6.95 3.36
N GLU A 59 -6.09 6.47 3.30
CA GLU A 59 -6.42 5.18 3.89
C GLU A 59 -5.69 4.05 3.17
N ALA A 60 -5.62 4.14 1.84
CA ALA A 60 -4.87 3.16 1.06
C ALA A 60 -3.39 3.16 1.46
N ARG A 61 -2.80 4.34 1.65
CA ARG A 61 -1.42 4.45 2.08
C ARG A 61 -1.21 3.79 3.45
N ARG A 62 -2.13 4.06 4.38
CA ARG A 62 -2.01 3.49 5.72
C ARG A 62 -2.08 1.97 5.70
N CYS A 63 -3.02 1.43 4.95
CA CYS A 63 -3.14 -0.03 4.84
C CYS A 63 -1.92 -0.64 4.16
N PHE A 64 -1.40 0.02 3.13
CA PHE A 64 -0.20 -0.45 2.47
C PHE A 64 1.00 -0.40 3.40
N ALA A 65 1.12 0.67 4.18
CA ALA A 65 2.25 0.83 5.08
C ALA A 65 2.29 -0.25 6.15
N THR A 66 1.14 -0.73 6.60
CA THR A 66 1.11 -1.76 7.65
C THR A 66 1.74 -3.07 7.20
N LEU A 67 1.86 -3.29 5.87
CA LEU A 67 2.52 -4.48 5.37
C LEU A 67 4.02 -4.47 5.60
N PHE A 68 4.61 -3.28 5.71
CA PHE A 68 6.05 -3.15 5.74
C PHE A 68 6.55 -2.49 7.00
N THR A 69 5.66 -1.96 7.82
CA THR A 69 6.04 -1.33 9.07
C THR A 69 5.86 -2.34 10.18
N PRO A 70 6.87 -2.60 11.00
CA PRO A 70 6.67 -3.49 12.13
C PRO A 70 5.55 -2.95 12.97
N GLY A 71 4.64 -3.80 13.35
CA GLY A 71 3.55 -3.41 14.20
C GLY A 71 4.08 -2.89 15.51
N PRO A 72 3.24 -2.16 16.23
CA PRO A 72 3.67 -1.71 17.53
C PRO A 72 3.89 -2.94 18.36
N HIS A 73 5.06 -3.07 18.77
CA HIS A 73 5.34 -4.18 19.54
C HIS A 73 5.34 -3.80 20.91
N HIS A 74 4.83 -4.48 21.50
CA HIS A 74 4.90 -4.22 22.80
C HIS A 74 4.75 -5.32 23.50
#